data_600e33da4e985cce8ad061511e7af02d
#
_entry.id   600e33da4e985cce8ad061511e7af02d
#
_cell.length_a   1.000
_cell.length_b   1.000
_cell.length_c   1.000
_cell.angle_alpha   90.00
_cell.angle_beta   90.00
_cell.angle_gamma   90.00
#
_symmetry.space_group_name_H-M   'P 1'
#
loop_
_entity.id
_entity.type
_entity.pdbx_description
1 polymer ?
#
loop_
_entity_poly.entity_id
_entity_poly.type
_entity_poly.pdbx_seq_one_letter_code
_entity_poly.pdbx_strand_id
1 'polypeptide(L)'
;TGRNDRPIPSGAVARGNYFNQNEVFSEDFVDRRLGDVAFNKGKQPDGSFVRTLPTDVSFEQVEKGRQKYEIFCVSCHGSAGDGNGVTKPYGVLAASYHDDRLRNEADGYIYDVIMNGKGLMYGLRDRLSAEEAWSVVLYVRALQFSQNASVSELTAAQRNVLGL
;
A
#
# COMPACT_ATOMS: atom_id res chain seq x y z
N THR A 1 11.74 -2.93 35.82
CA THR A 1 10.83 -1.99 35.15
C THR A 1 10.34 -2.61 33.86
N GLY A 2 9.25 -3.39 33.90
CA GLY A 2 8.65 -4.07 32.76
C GLY A 2 7.89 -3.15 31.77
N ARG A 3 8.45 -2.00 31.42
CA ARG A 3 7.88 -1.12 30.39
C ARG A 3 8.60 -1.30 29.08
N ASN A 4 7.92 -1.90 28.13
CA ASN A 4 8.33 -1.91 26.72
C ASN A 4 8.17 -0.53 26.04
N ASP A 5 7.48 0.39 26.70
CA ASP A 5 7.19 1.73 26.20
C ASP A 5 7.92 2.75 27.08
N ARG A 6 9.15 3.07 26.70
CA ARG A 6 9.91 4.16 27.32
C ARG A 6 9.68 5.44 26.53
N PRO A 7 9.44 6.58 27.18
CA PRO A 7 9.42 7.85 26.48
C PRO A 7 10.76 8.05 25.76
N ILE A 8 10.68 8.53 24.53
CA ILE A 8 11.87 8.84 23.72
C ILE A 8 12.71 9.85 24.51
N PRO A 9 14.02 9.60 24.71
CA PRO A 9 14.89 10.56 25.39
C PRO A 9 14.85 11.92 24.68
N SER A 10 14.85 13.01 25.47
CA SER A 10 14.89 14.35 24.90
C SER A 10 16.10 14.51 23.98
N GLY A 11 15.89 14.99 22.75
CA GLY A 11 16.93 15.12 21.73
C GLY A 11 17.20 13.87 20.90
N ALA A 12 16.50 12.75 21.14
CA ALA A 12 16.60 11.57 20.27
C ALA A 12 15.83 11.78 18.99
N VAL A 13 16.50 11.61 17.85
CA VAL A 13 15.90 11.62 16.51
C VAL A 13 15.80 10.17 15.99
N ALA A 14 14.63 9.78 15.54
CA ALA A 14 14.44 8.43 14.97
C ALA A 14 15.34 8.23 13.75
N ARG A 15 16.14 7.17 13.76
CA ARG A 15 17.00 6.79 12.65
C ARG A 15 16.17 5.98 11.65
N GLY A 16 16.15 6.39 10.38
CA GLY A 16 15.65 5.52 9.32
C GLY A 16 14.47 6.02 8.50
N ASN A 17 13.92 7.16 8.79
CA ASN A 17 12.99 7.80 7.84
C ASN A 17 13.72 8.87 7.05
N TYR A 18 13.47 8.90 5.75
CA TYR A 18 14.06 9.83 4.78
C TYR A 18 13.66 11.27 5.10
N PHE A 19 14.41 11.89 6.00
CA PHE A 19 14.22 13.30 6.35
C PHE A 19 15.31 14.09 5.66
N ASN A 20 14.91 15.02 4.82
CA ASN A 20 15.78 16.14 4.50
C ASN A 20 16.10 16.83 5.82
N GLN A 21 17.38 16.95 6.18
CA GLN A 21 17.81 17.51 7.46
C GLN A 21 17.22 18.91 7.74
N ASN A 22 16.92 19.66 6.67
CA ASN A 22 16.30 21.00 6.78
C ASN A 22 14.80 20.95 7.11
N GLU A 23 14.11 19.83 6.83
CA GLU A 23 12.69 19.65 7.13
C GLU A 23 12.45 19.06 8.52
N VAL A 24 13.43 18.33 9.08
CA VAL A 24 13.30 17.63 10.38
C VAL A 24 13.10 18.62 11.54
N PHE A 25 13.60 19.83 11.40
CA PHE A 25 13.53 20.86 12.44
C PHE A 25 12.40 21.88 12.21
N SER A 26 11.58 21.72 11.17
CA SER A 26 10.41 22.58 10.99
C SER A 26 9.22 22.02 11.78
N GLU A 27 8.58 22.84 12.61
CA GLU A 27 7.34 22.51 13.32
C GLU A 27 6.26 22.02 12.33
N ASP A 28 6.20 22.62 11.15
CA ASP A 28 5.31 22.24 10.06
C ASP A 28 5.52 20.82 9.51
N PHE A 29 6.70 20.25 9.70
CA PHE A 29 6.99 18.89 9.22
C PHE A 29 6.38 17.83 10.13
N VAL A 30 6.51 18.02 11.45
CA VAL A 30 5.95 17.10 12.44
C VAL A 30 4.43 17.08 12.32
N ASP A 31 3.80 18.24 12.17
CA ASP A 31 2.35 18.34 12.05
C ASP A 31 1.81 17.77 10.73
N ARG A 32 2.48 18.01 9.60
CA ARG A 32 1.99 17.54 8.30
C ARG A 32 2.12 16.03 8.10
N ARG A 33 3.21 15.41 8.53
CA ARG A 33 3.42 13.98 8.28
C ARG A 33 2.96 13.07 9.41
N LEU A 34 3.10 13.48 10.65
CA LEU A 34 2.59 12.70 11.78
C LEU A 34 1.10 12.96 12.03
N GLY A 35 0.62 14.16 11.67
CA GLY A 35 -0.80 14.54 11.75
C GLY A 35 -1.65 14.01 10.60
N ASP A 36 -1.07 13.67 9.45
CA ASP A 36 -1.84 13.16 8.31
C ASP A 36 -2.33 11.73 8.56
N VAL A 37 -3.53 11.64 9.11
CA VAL A 37 -4.20 10.37 9.41
C VAL A 37 -4.49 9.60 8.12
N ALA A 38 -4.83 10.29 7.03
CA ALA A 38 -5.11 9.68 5.74
C ALA A 38 -3.88 8.96 5.20
N PHE A 39 -2.73 9.64 5.19
CA PHE A 39 -1.48 9.08 4.69
C PHE A 39 -0.91 7.98 5.59
N ASN A 40 -0.87 8.20 6.91
CA ASN A 40 -0.19 7.28 7.84
C ASN A 40 -1.06 6.12 8.32
N LYS A 41 -2.39 6.23 8.23
CA LYS A 41 -3.33 5.22 8.72
C LYS A 41 -4.33 4.74 7.69
N GLY A 42 -4.39 5.35 6.51
CA GLY A 42 -5.40 5.02 5.49
C GLY A 42 -6.82 5.38 5.90
N LYS A 43 -6.99 6.30 6.87
CA LYS A 43 -8.29 6.65 7.47
C LYS A 43 -8.55 8.15 7.43
N GLN A 44 -9.82 8.49 7.36
CA GLN A 44 -10.31 9.84 7.58
C GLN A 44 -10.30 10.16 9.09
N PRO A 45 -10.43 11.44 9.48
CA PRO A 45 -10.54 11.83 10.89
C PRO A 45 -11.71 11.18 11.63
N ASP A 46 -12.78 10.82 10.94
CA ASP A 46 -13.97 10.13 11.47
C ASP A 46 -13.75 8.60 11.63
N GLY A 47 -12.57 8.08 11.27
CA GLY A 47 -12.21 6.69 11.34
C GLY A 47 -12.60 5.85 10.11
N SER A 48 -13.34 6.39 9.14
CA SER A 48 -13.64 5.71 7.87
C SER A 48 -12.38 5.58 7.01
N PHE A 49 -12.33 4.56 6.14
CA PHE A 49 -11.20 4.40 5.22
C PHE A 49 -11.22 5.44 4.10
N VAL A 50 -10.04 5.98 3.76
CA VAL A 50 -9.90 6.84 2.59
C VAL A 50 -10.20 6.05 1.32
N ARG A 51 -11.02 6.61 0.46
CA ARG A 51 -11.49 5.90 -0.74
C ARG A 51 -10.49 5.95 -1.90
N THR A 52 -9.64 6.94 -1.90
CA THR A 52 -8.64 7.17 -2.96
C THR A 52 -7.26 7.34 -2.36
N LEU A 53 -6.23 7.05 -3.16
CA LEU A 53 -4.83 7.22 -2.76
C LEU A 53 -4.56 8.66 -2.29
N PRO A 54 -3.98 8.87 -1.11
CA PRO A 54 -3.61 10.20 -0.60
C PRO A 54 -2.24 10.65 -1.12
N THR A 55 -1.84 10.19 -2.30
CA THR A 55 -0.55 10.48 -2.94
C THR A 55 -0.74 10.73 -4.43
N ASP A 56 0.20 11.43 -5.04
CA ASP A 56 0.24 11.57 -6.48
C ASP A 56 0.46 10.21 -7.15
N VAL A 57 -0.20 9.99 -8.29
CA VAL A 57 -0.06 8.77 -9.08
C VAL A 57 0.97 8.99 -10.17
N SER A 58 2.07 8.25 -10.11
CA SER A 58 3.11 8.27 -11.14
C SER A 58 3.52 6.86 -11.55
N PHE A 59 4.10 6.73 -12.74
CA PHE A 59 4.65 5.45 -13.20
C PHE A 59 5.76 4.95 -12.27
N GLU A 60 6.57 5.85 -11.75
CA GLU A 60 7.63 5.52 -10.79
C GLU A 60 7.08 4.89 -9.51
N GLN A 61 5.96 5.42 -8.99
CA GLN A 61 5.30 4.85 -7.83
C GLN A 61 4.67 3.48 -8.11
N VAL A 62 4.09 3.27 -9.30
CA VAL A 62 3.60 1.96 -9.73
C VAL A 62 4.75 0.95 -9.76
N GLU A 63 5.89 1.33 -10.34
CA GLU A 63 7.07 0.47 -10.44
C GLU A 63 7.68 0.16 -9.05
N LYS A 64 7.74 1.14 -8.16
CA LYS A 64 8.13 0.95 -6.76
C LYS A 64 7.17 -0.02 -6.05
N GLY A 65 5.87 0.14 -6.29
CA GLY A 65 4.85 -0.77 -5.78
C GLY A 65 5.02 -2.20 -6.30
N ARG A 66 5.32 -2.36 -7.60
CA ARG A 66 5.62 -3.66 -8.21
C ARG A 66 6.80 -4.34 -7.52
N GLN A 67 7.91 -3.63 -7.35
CA GLN A 67 9.11 -4.18 -6.69
C GLN A 67 8.81 -4.64 -5.26
N LYS A 68 8.07 -3.86 -4.48
CA LYS A 68 7.70 -4.24 -3.12
C LYS A 68 6.70 -5.40 -3.09
N TYR A 69 5.77 -5.44 -4.03
CA TYR A 69 4.83 -6.53 -4.22
C TYR A 69 5.54 -7.85 -4.51
N GLU A 70 6.52 -7.84 -5.42
CA GLU A 70 7.32 -9.02 -5.78
C GLU A 70 8.10 -9.58 -4.57
N ILE A 71 8.53 -8.71 -3.64
CA ILE A 71 9.28 -9.13 -2.45
C ILE A 71 8.35 -9.70 -1.38
N PHE A 72 7.22 -9.03 -1.09
CA PHE A 72 6.44 -9.29 0.11
C PHE A 72 5.09 -9.99 -0.15
N CYS A 73 4.54 -9.92 -1.35
CA CYS A 73 3.15 -10.29 -1.62
C CYS A 73 3.02 -11.48 -2.58
N VAL A 74 3.88 -11.57 -3.59
CA VAL A 74 3.77 -12.54 -4.69
C VAL A 74 3.73 -13.99 -4.22
N SER A 75 4.46 -14.34 -3.18
CA SER A 75 4.52 -15.71 -2.66
C SER A 75 3.15 -16.24 -2.23
N CYS A 76 2.28 -15.38 -1.71
CA CYS A 76 0.94 -15.74 -1.28
C CYS A 76 -0.13 -15.35 -2.31
N HIS A 77 -0.05 -14.15 -2.88
CA HIS A 77 -1.08 -13.59 -3.74
C HIS A 77 -0.92 -13.90 -5.24
N GLY A 78 0.23 -14.46 -5.65
CA GLY A 78 0.54 -14.70 -7.06
C GLY A 78 0.99 -13.43 -7.79
N SER A 79 1.67 -13.59 -8.91
CA SER A 79 2.16 -12.45 -9.72
C SER A 79 1.05 -11.62 -10.34
N ALA A 80 -0.08 -12.24 -10.63
CA ALA A 80 -1.28 -11.61 -11.16
C ALA A 80 -2.22 -11.08 -10.06
N GLY A 81 -1.98 -11.39 -8.78
CA GLY A 81 -2.85 -11.00 -7.68
C GLY A 81 -4.13 -11.85 -7.57
N ASP A 82 -4.13 -13.02 -8.15
CA ASP A 82 -5.27 -13.95 -8.23
C ASP A 82 -5.38 -14.93 -7.04
N GLY A 83 -4.49 -14.78 -6.04
CA GLY A 83 -4.43 -15.66 -4.87
C GLY A 83 -3.76 -17.01 -5.14
N ASN A 84 -3.14 -17.20 -6.31
CA ASN A 84 -2.46 -18.44 -6.70
C ASN A 84 -0.94 -18.38 -6.48
N GLY A 85 -0.52 -17.89 -5.32
CA GLY A 85 0.89 -17.88 -4.94
C GLY A 85 1.46 -19.29 -4.68
N VAL A 86 2.79 -19.38 -4.65
CA VAL A 86 3.52 -20.65 -4.43
C VAL A 86 3.24 -21.29 -3.08
N THR A 87 2.68 -20.54 -2.13
CA THR A 87 2.30 -21.03 -0.79
C THR A 87 0.93 -21.71 -0.75
N LYS A 88 0.11 -21.56 -1.81
CA LYS A 88 -1.25 -22.10 -1.85
C LYS A 88 -1.33 -23.63 -1.65
N PRO A 89 -0.46 -24.46 -2.26
CA PRO A 89 -0.46 -25.91 -2.02
C PRO A 89 -0.16 -26.30 -0.58
N TYR A 90 0.41 -25.38 0.20
CA TYR A 90 0.75 -25.58 1.62
C TYR A 90 -0.33 -25.03 2.58
N GLY A 91 -1.52 -24.72 2.05
CA GLY A 91 -2.67 -24.30 2.85
C GLY A 91 -2.76 -22.79 3.12
N VAL A 92 -1.91 -21.96 2.51
CA VAL A 92 -2.01 -20.50 2.62
C VAL A 92 -2.98 -20.01 1.54
N LEU A 93 -4.20 -19.72 1.94
CA LEU A 93 -5.26 -19.25 1.05
C LEU A 93 -5.31 -17.71 1.06
N ALA A 94 -4.60 -17.09 0.15
CA ALA A 94 -4.66 -15.64 -0.05
C ALA A 94 -5.87 -15.25 -0.89
N ALA A 95 -6.48 -14.11 -0.58
CA ALA A 95 -7.59 -13.56 -1.36
C ALA A 95 -7.12 -13.14 -2.77
N SER A 96 -7.98 -13.38 -3.78
CA SER A 96 -7.82 -12.76 -5.09
C SER A 96 -8.16 -11.28 -5.02
N TYR A 97 -7.30 -10.42 -5.55
CA TYR A 97 -7.61 -8.99 -5.66
C TYR A 97 -8.68 -8.69 -6.71
N HIS A 98 -9.00 -9.67 -7.59
CA HIS A 98 -9.97 -9.53 -8.65
C HIS A 98 -11.41 -9.81 -8.23
N ASP A 99 -11.61 -10.27 -6.99
CA ASP A 99 -12.95 -10.41 -6.41
C ASP A 99 -13.63 -9.05 -6.33
N ASP A 100 -14.92 -8.98 -6.71
CA ASP A 100 -15.71 -7.74 -6.72
C ASP A 100 -15.68 -7.03 -5.36
N ARG A 101 -15.70 -7.80 -4.28
CA ARG A 101 -15.56 -7.23 -2.93
C ARG A 101 -14.28 -6.42 -2.77
N LEU A 102 -13.13 -6.94 -3.17
CA LEU A 102 -11.83 -6.25 -3.03
C LEU A 102 -11.63 -5.14 -4.07
N ARG A 103 -12.21 -5.30 -5.26
CA ARG A 103 -12.20 -4.25 -6.29
C ARG A 103 -12.97 -3.00 -5.85
N ASN A 104 -14.05 -3.19 -5.10
CA ASN A 104 -14.91 -2.11 -4.59
C ASN A 104 -14.47 -1.55 -3.23
N GLU A 105 -13.48 -2.16 -2.58
CA GLU A 105 -12.97 -1.66 -1.31
C GLU A 105 -12.25 -0.31 -1.44
N ALA A 106 -12.24 0.44 -0.35
CA ALA A 106 -11.49 1.68 -0.25
C ALA A 106 -9.97 1.41 -0.28
N ASP A 107 -9.19 2.31 -0.87
CA ASP A 107 -7.72 2.19 -0.90
C ASP A 107 -7.12 2.13 0.50
N GLY A 108 -7.67 2.93 1.43
CA GLY A 108 -7.26 2.92 2.83
C GLY A 108 -7.51 1.60 3.54
N TYR A 109 -8.53 0.82 3.15
CA TYR A 109 -8.73 -0.53 3.68
C TYR A 109 -7.61 -1.47 3.24
N ILE A 110 -7.23 -1.42 1.96
CA ILE A 110 -6.12 -2.26 1.43
C ILE A 110 -4.83 -1.88 2.14
N TYR A 111 -4.57 -0.57 2.29
CA TYR A 111 -3.44 -0.06 3.06
C TYR A 111 -3.43 -0.56 4.51
N ASP A 112 -4.57 -0.47 5.21
CA ASP A 112 -4.69 -0.93 6.60
C ASP A 112 -4.40 -2.43 6.74
N VAL A 113 -4.87 -3.25 5.80
CA VAL A 113 -4.57 -4.69 5.76
C VAL A 113 -3.09 -4.95 5.51
N ILE A 114 -2.44 -4.21 4.62
CA ILE A 114 -1.00 -4.32 4.37
C ILE A 114 -0.21 -3.98 5.64
N MET A 115 -0.55 -2.88 6.30
CA MET A 115 0.20 -2.38 7.45
C MET A 115 -0.07 -3.16 8.73
N ASN A 116 -1.31 -3.54 8.98
CA ASN A 116 -1.74 -4.11 10.26
C ASN A 116 -2.03 -5.61 10.20
N GLY A 117 -2.16 -6.16 8.99
CA GLY A 117 -2.58 -7.55 8.79
C GLY A 117 -4.08 -7.76 8.90
N LYS A 118 -4.53 -8.94 8.50
CA LYS A 118 -5.92 -9.39 8.66
C LYS A 118 -6.00 -10.91 8.65
N GLY A 119 -6.63 -11.50 9.67
CA GLY A 119 -6.74 -12.94 9.80
C GLY A 119 -5.38 -13.60 9.87
N LEU A 120 -5.04 -14.44 8.89
CA LEU A 120 -3.74 -15.12 8.82
C LEU A 120 -2.64 -14.29 8.14
N MET A 121 -2.98 -13.16 7.52
CA MET A 121 -2.02 -12.26 6.93
C MET A 121 -1.41 -11.36 8.00
N TYR A 122 -0.11 -11.47 8.20
CA TYR A 122 0.64 -10.58 9.09
C TYR A 122 0.80 -9.18 8.48
N GLY A 123 0.79 -8.16 9.33
CA GLY A 123 1.07 -6.80 8.92
C GLY A 123 2.55 -6.58 8.57
N LEU A 124 2.80 -5.64 7.68
CA LEU A 124 4.13 -5.31 7.17
C LEU A 124 4.66 -3.96 7.66
N ARG A 125 4.09 -3.42 8.74
CA ARG A 125 4.46 -2.12 9.31
C ARG A 125 5.95 -1.99 9.63
N ASP A 126 6.59 -3.07 10.05
CA ASP A 126 8.02 -3.08 10.39
C ASP A 126 8.93 -3.23 9.15
N ARG A 127 8.35 -3.44 7.97
CA ARG A 127 9.06 -3.76 6.72
C ARG A 127 8.79 -2.76 5.60
N LEU A 128 7.69 -2.06 5.64
CA LEU A 128 7.26 -1.06 4.65
C LEU A 128 7.03 0.28 5.33
N SER A 129 7.55 1.34 4.73
CA SER A 129 7.12 2.69 5.06
C SER A 129 5.69 2.94 4.58
N ALA A 130 5.04 4.00 5.09
CA ALA A 130 3.71 4.40 4.62
C ALA A 130 3.70 4.65 3.09
N GLU A 131 4.72 5.33 2.57
CA GLU A 131 4.86 5.61 1.15
C GLU A 131 4.99 4.32 0.30
N GLU A 132 5.81 3.36 0.76
CA GLU A 132 5.97 2.07 0.08
C GLU A 132 4.67 1.25 0.11
N ALA A 133 3.95 1.26 1.22
CA ALA A 133 2.65 0.60 1.32
C ALA A 133 1.62 1.21 0.37
N TRP A 134 1.56 2.54 0.25
CA TRP A 134 0.71 3.20 -0.75
C TRP A 134 1.11 2.88 -2.18
N SER A 135 2.41 2.76 -2.45
CA SER A 135 2.88 2.32 -3.76
C SER A 135 2.43 0.88 -4.06
N VAL A 136 2.41 -0.01 -3.06
CA VAL A 136 1.84 -1.36 -3.22
C VAL A 136 0.34 -1.32 -3.46
N VAL A 137 -0.43 -0.47 -2.76
CA VAL A 137 -1.87 -0.28 -3.03
C VAL A 137 -2.09 0.16 -4.48
N LEU A 138 -1.30 1.12 -4.95
CA LEU A 138 -1.37 1.60 -6.33
C LEU A 138 -1.07 0.46 -7.33
N TYR A 139 -0.08 -0.37 -7.07
CA TYR A 139 0.22 -1.53 -7.93
C TYR A 139 -0.91 -2.57 -7.91
N VAL A 140 -1.51 -2.85 -6.75
CA VAL A 140 -2.71 -3.72 -6.66
C VAL A 140 -3.86 -3.17 -7.50
N ARG A 141 -4.09 -1.86 -7.50
CA ARG A 141 -5.09 -1.22 -8.37
C ARG A 141 -4.74 -1.37 -9.86
N ALA A 142 -3.46 -1.25 -10.21
CA ALA A 142 -3.00 -1.48 -11.58
C ALA A 142 -3.23 -2.95 -12.01
N LEU A 143 -2.97 -3.93 -11.15
CA LEU A 143 -3.30 -5.34 -11.40
C LEU A 143 -4.80 -5.55 -11.61
N GLN A 144 -5.64 -4.97 -10.75
CA GLN A 144 -7.10 -5.04 -10.90
C GLN A 144 -7.56 -4.44 -12.23
N PHE A 145 -7.03 -3.27 -12.58
CA PHE A 145 -7.35 -2.61 -13.84
C PHE A 145 -6.91 -3.44 -15.05
N SER A 146 -5.68 -3.95 -15.05
CA SER A 146 -5.11 -4.70 -16.18
C SER A 146 -5.91 -5.96 -16.56
N GLN A 147 -6.62 -6.55 -15.59
CA GLN A 147 -7.39 -7.78 -15.80
C GLN A 147 -8.91 -7.58 -15.92
N ASN A 148 -9.38 -6.36 -15.68
CA ASN A 148 -10.81 -6.05 -15.66
C ASN A 148 -11.17 -4.80 -16.49
N ALA A 149 -10.20 -4.21 -17.19
CA ALA A 149 -10.47 -3.08 -18.08
C ALA A 149 -11.36 -3.49 -19.24
N SER A 150 -12.40 -2.71 -19.52
CA SER A 150 -13.19 -2.90 -20.71
C SER A 150 -12.50 -2.27 -21.94
N VAL A 151 -12.75 -2.79 -23.13
CA VAL A 151 -12.20 -2.22 -24.37
C VAL A 151 -12.64 -0.76 -24.57
N SER A 152 -13.80 -0.40 -24.04
CA SER A 152 -14.33 0.98 -24.08
C SER A 152 -13.52 1.98 -23.23
N GLU A 153 -12.80 1.52 -22.22
CA GLU A 153 -11.94 2.35 -21.35
C GLU A 153 -10.56 2.59 -21.95
N LEU A 154 -10.20 1.84 -23.00
CA LEU A 154 -8.92 1.99 -23.68
C LEU A 154 -8.94 3.22 -24.61
N THR A 155 -7.86 3.97 -24.61
CA THR A 155 -7.63 5.04 -25.59
C THR A 155 -7.45 4.45 -27.00
N ALA A 156 -7.64 5.27 -28.04
CA ALA A 156 -7.41 4.83 -29.41
C ALA A 156 -5.98 4.30 -29.64
N ALA A 157 -4.98 4.95 -29.00
CA ALA A 157 -3.58 4.50 -29.07
C ALA A 157 -3.38 3.11 -28.46
N GLN A 158 -3.98 2.87 -27.29
CA GLN A 158 -3.92 1.57 -26.62
C GLN A 158 -4.61 0.47 -27.41
N ARG A 159 -5.80 0.76 -27.99
CA ARG A 159 -6.49 -0.19 -28.88
C ARG A 159 -5.66 -0.57 -30.09
N ASN A 160 -5.03 0.42 -30.75
CA ASN A 160 -4.15 0.16 -31.89
C ASN A 160 -2.96 -0.75 -31.54
N VAL A 161 -2.35 -0.55 -30.37
CA VAL A 161 -1.23 -1.41 -29.89
C VAL A 161 -1.71 -2.84 -29.64
N LEU A 162 -2.95 -3.02 -29.18
CA LEU A 162 -3.54 -4.34 -28.89
C LEU A 162 -4.20 -4.98 -30.13
N GLY A 163 -4.26 -4.30 -31.26
CA GLY A 163 -4.90 -4.80 -32.48
C GLY A 163 -6.43 -4.86 -32.39
N LEU A 164 -7.04 -3.98 -31.57
CA LEU A 164 -8.50 -3.90 -31.32
C LEU A 164 -9.14 -2.72 -32.08
#